data_ff88f581e43566411fb22169257aac8d
#
_entry.id   ff88f581e43566411fb22169257aac8d
#
_cell.length_a   1.000
_cell.length_b   1.000
_cell.length_c   1.000
_cell.angle_alpha   90.00
_cell.angle_beta   90.00
_cell.angle_gamma   90.00
#
_symmetry.space_group_name_H-M   'P 1'
#
loop_
_entity.id
_entity.type
_entity.pdbx_description
1 polymer ?
#
loop_
_entity_poly.entity_id
_entity_poly.type
_entity_poly.pdbx_seq_one_letter_code
_entity_poly.pdbx_strand_id
1 'polypeptide(L)'
;AAQVTDEDDVDYGYLLSRIVLAVAPEASLTAIYGTWDTTYSLGREVIDEASNLTAVVDACGKAGSGDIGASLCLRSTHALQEAWETAACYRQAVIAGIRGARRRDERIALFEVDDGSVTSDVADALANDLVQDGPVFVIGQRGSHCSVSARCPPGIDLDLEVLMRTIAGACGGQGGGHHRRAGALIGADTVDRFRQELLEAIPA
;
A
#
# COMPACT_ATOMS: atom_id res chain seq x y z
N ALA A 1 10.37 -21.35 -0.42
CA ALA A 1 8.92 -21.51 -0.32
C ALA A 1 8.65 -22.63 0.69
N ALA A 2 8.05 -22.30 1.84
CA ALA A 2 7.56 -23.32 2.76
C ALA A 2 6.29 -23.93 2.15
N GLN A 3 6.28 -25.22 1.87
CA GLN A 3 5.06 -25.95 1.53
C GLN A 3 4.29 -26.21 2.83
N VAL A 4 3.13 -25.60 2.98
CA VAL A 4 2.16 -25.93 4.02
C VAL A 4 1.33 -27.09 3.48
N THR A 5 1.49 -28.25 4.06
CA THR A 5 0.73 -29.45 3.74
C THR A 5 -0.15 -29.78 4.95
N ASP A 6 -1.44 -29.73 4.78
CA ASP A 6 -2.56 -30.00 5.70
C ASP A 6 -2.82 -28.97 6.81
N GLU A 7 -4.08 -28.47 6.86
CA GLU A 7 -4.52 -27.40 7.76
C GLU A 7 -4.54 -27.76 9.26
N ASP A 8 -4.52 -29.05 9.59
CA ASP A 8 -4.73 -29.51 10.98
C ASP A 8 -3.42 -29.67 11.80
N ASP A 9 -2.24 -29.48 11.20
CA ASP A 9 -0.94 -29.77 11.86
C ASP A 9 0.09 -28.65 11.71
N VAL A 10 -0.33 -27.41 11.45
CA VAL A 10 0.60 -26.27 11.34
C VAL A 10 1.01 -25.81 12.73
N ASP A 11 2.24 -26.11 13.14
CA ASP A 11 2.86 -25.44 14.30
C ASP A 11 3.15 -23.98 13.93
N TYR A 12 2.19 -23.10 14.25
CA TYR A 12 2.29 -21.66 14.01
C TYR A 12 3.52 -21.04 14.69
N GLY A 13 3.94 -21.55 15.84
CA GLY A 13 5.14 -21.10 16.52
C GLY A 13 6.40 -21.43 15.72
N TYR A 14 6.47 -22.62 15.15
CA TYR A 14 7.55 -23.01 14.27
C TYR A 14 7.57 -22.21 12.97
N LEU A 15 6.41 -22.05 12.33
CA LEU A 15 6.29 -21.25 11.10
C LEU A 15 6.70 -19.79 11.33
N LEU A 16 6.21 -19.16 12.39
CA LEU A 16 6.56 -17.80 12.76
C LEU A 16 8.07 -17.67 13.04
N SER A 17 8.64 -18.60 13.79
CA SER A 17 10.08 -18.63 14.05
C SER A 17 10.91 -18.71 12.76
N ARG A 18 10.47 -19.52 11.80
CA ARG A 18 11.12 -19.64 10.47
C ARG A 18 11.02 -18.35 9.67
N ILE A 19 9.86 -17.67 9.70
CA ILE A 19 9.66 -16.38 9.04
C ILE A 19 10.58 -15.33 9.67
N VAL A 20 10.58 -15.20 10.98
CA VAL A 20 11.43 -14.24 11.70
C VAL A 20 12.91 -14.49 11.40
N LEU A 21 13.38 -15.73 11.47
CA LEU A 21 14.78 -16.05 11.16
C LEU A 21 15.15 -15.77 9.70
N ALA A 22 14.20 -15.89 8.78
CA ALA A 22 14.44 -15.60 7.36
C ALA A 22 14.52 -14.10 7.06
N VAL A 23 13.75 -13.28 7.76
CA VAL A 23 13.68 -11.82 7.52
C VAL A 23 14.60 -11.02 8.44
N ALA A 24 14.93 -11.52 9.64
CA ALA A 24 15.70 -10.81 10.65
C ALA A 24 17.05 -10.22 10.17
N PRO A 25 17.80 -10.84 9.24
CA PRO A 25 19.05 -10.25 8.76
C PRO A 25 18.88 -8.92 8.02
N GLU A 26 17.70 -8.68 7.44
CA GLU A 26 17.42 -7.52 6.57
C GLU A 26 16.30 -6.63 7.11
N ALA A 27 15.49 -7.13 8.04
CA ALA A 27 14.33 -6.42 8.58
C ALA A 27 14.70 -5.52 9.75
N SER A 28 14.04 -4.36 9.83
CA SER A 28 14.10 -3.52 11.01
C SER A 28 13.45 -4.20 12.23
N LEU A 29 13.85 -3.82 13.45
CA LEU A 29 13.19 -4.30 14.67
C LEU A 29 11.68 -4.00 14.65
N THR A 30 11.28 -2.85 14.13
CA THR A 30 9.87 -2.47 13.99
C THR A 30 9.11 -3.43 13.06
N ALA A 31 9.70 -3.84 11.94
CA ALA A 31 9.11 -4.82 11.03
C ALA A 31 8.97 -6.19 11.71
N ILE A 32 9.99 -6.63 12.47
CA ILE A 32 9.94 -7.88 13.22
C ILE A 32 8.84 -7.83 14.29
N TYR A 33 8.77 -6.76 15.09
CA TYR A 33 7.71 -6.61 16.09
C TYR A 33 6.31 -6.47 15.46
N GLY A 34 6.19 -5.92 14.27
CA GLY A 34 4.94 -5.83 13.50
C GLY A 34 4.40 -7.18 13.01
N THR A 35 5.16 -8.28 13.16
CA THR A 35 4.64 -9.64 12.90
C THR A 35 3.72 -10.17 14.01
N TRP A 36 3.69 -9.50 15.18
CA TRP A 36 2.78 -9.81 16.28
C TRP A 36 1.79 -8.67 16.44
N ASP A 37 0.53 -8.98 16.43
CA ASP A 37 -0.54 -8.02 16.66
C ASP A 37 -1.65 -8.65 17.50
N THR A 38 -2.49 -7.80 18.09
CA THR A 38 -3.68 -8.24 18.81
C THR A 38 -4.79 -8.54 17.82
N THR A 39 -5.25 -9.78 17.77
CA THR A 39 -6.38 -10.17 16.95
C THR A 39 -7.70 -9.95 17.68
N TYR A 40 -8.71 -9.49 16.95
CA TYR A 40 -10.07 -9.29 17.44
C TYR A 40 -11.03 -10.22 16.70
N SER A 41 -11.72 -11.08 17.45
CA SER A 41 -12.76 -11.94 16.89
C SER A 41 -14.08 -11.19 16.74
N LEU A 42 -14.67 -11.28 15.56
CA LEU A 42 -15.92 -10.65 15.17
C LEU A 42 -17.02 -11.72 15.06
N GLY A 43 -17.51 -12.25 16.16
CA GLY A 43 -18.39 -13.43 16.23
C GLY A 43 -19.71 -13.38 15.43
N ARG A 44 -19.97 -12.34 14.65
CA ARG A 44 -21.17 -12.19 13.81
C ARG A 44 -20.86 -11.85 12.35
N GLU A 45 -19.59 -11.66 12.01
CA GLU A 45 -19.16 -11.28 10.67
C GLU A 45 -18.86 -12.53 9.83
N VAL A 46 -18.86 -12.38 8.49
CA VAL A 46 -18.59 -13.48 7.55
C VAL A 46 -17.12 -13.90 7.56
N ILE A 47 -16.25 -13.02 8.02
CA ILE A 47 -14.86 -13.28 8.33
C ILE A 47 -14.69 -12.89 9.79
N ASP A 48 -14.40 -13.85 10.66
CA ASP A 48 -14.42 -13.70 12.10
C ASP A 48 -13.20 -12.94 12.67
N GLU A 49 -12.13 -12.81 11.93
CA GLU A 49 -10.96 -12.03 12.31
C GLU A 49 -11.00 -10.63 11.70
N ALA A 50 -10.96 -9.60 12.57
CA ALA A 50 -11.13 -8.20 12.16
C ALA A 50 -10.08 -7.73 11.15
N SER A 51 -8.81 -8.11 11.34
CA SER A 51 -7.72 -7.75 10.42
C SER A 51 -7.92 -8.37 9.05
N ASN A 52 -8.35 -9.63 8.99
CA ASN A 52 -8.65 -10.32 7.74
C ASN A 52 -9.85 -9.70 7.02
N LEU A 53 -10.94 -9.42 7.76
CA LEU A 53 -12.11 -8.75 7.16
C LEU A 53 -11.73 -7.40 6.57
N THR A 54 -10.99 -6.60 7.32
CA THR A 54 -10.53 -5.28 6.87
C THR A 54 -9.65 -5.39 5.63
N ALA A 55 -8.68 -6.31 5.64
CA ALA A 55 -7.76 -6.50 4.52
C ALA A 55 -8.47 -6.97 3.23
N VAL A 56 -9.45 -7.87 3.37
CA VAL A 56 -10.22 -8.37 2.22
C VAL A 56 -11.13 -7.28 1.65
N VAL A 57 -11.84 -6.54 2.49
CA VAL A 57 -12.73 -5.45 2.05
C VAL A 57 -11.93 -4.32 1.40
N ASP A 58 -10.79 -3.92 1.97
CA ASP A 58 -9.91 -2.91 1.42
C ASP A 58 -9.35 -3.33 0.05
N ALA A 59 -8.88 -4.57 -0.06
CA ALA A 59 -8.38 -5.12 -1.32
C ALA A 59 -9.46 -5.14 -2.40
N CYS A 60 -10.68 -5.55 -2.08
CA CYS A 60 -11.81 -5.51 -3.01
C CYS A 60 -12.08 -4.09 -3.50
N GLY A 61 -12.08 -3.10 -2.61
CA GLY A 61 -12.24 -1.69 -2.97
C GLY A 61 -11.15 -1.19 -3.92
N LYS A 62 -9.89 -1.48 -3.62
CA LYS A 62 -8.72 -1.06 -4.42
C LYS A 62 -8.63 -1.78 -5.77
N ALA A 63 -9.05 -3.06 -5.83
CA ALA A 63 -9.11 -3.85 -7.06
C ALA A 63 -10.28 -3.45 -7.99
N GLY A 64 -11.20 -2.58 -7.55
CA GLY A 64 -12.37 -2.17 -8.32
C GLY A 64 -13.60 -3.07 -8.14
N SER A 65 -13.56 -4.02 -7.21
CA SER A 65 -14.65 -4.95 -6.83
C SER A 65 -15.32 -4.50 -5.53
N GLY A 66 -15.64 -3.20 -5.43
CA GLY A 66 -16.19 -2.61 -4.21
C GLY A 66 -17.57 -3.17 -3.81
N ASP A 67 -18.35 -3.65 -4.76
CA ASP A 67 -19.63 -4.36 -4.56
C ASP A 67 -19.43 -5.67 -3.78
N ILE A 68 -18.37 -6.42 -4.08
CA ILE A 68 -17.98 -7.62 -3.35
C ILE A 68 -17.64 -7.27 -1.90
N GLY A 69 -16.76 -6.26 -1.70
CA GLY A 69 -16.41 -5.78 -0.36
C GLY A 69 -17.63 -5.29 0.43
N ALA A 70 -18.53 -4.55 -0.20
CA ALA A 70 -19.77 -4.08 0.42
C ALA A 70 -20.69 -5.26 0.83
N SER A 71 -20.79 -6.31 0.00
CA SER A 71 -21.59 -7.48 0.34
C SER A 71 -21.11 -8.21 1.59
N LEU A 72 -19.78 -8.30 1.80
CA LEU A 72 -19.21 -8.85 3.03
C LEU A 72 -19.58 -8.00 4.25
N CYS A 73 -19.52 -6.67 4.15
CA CYS A 73 -19.96 -5.77 5.22
C CYS A 73 -21.45 -5.89 5.55
N LEU A 74 -22.25 -6.34 4.58
CA LEU A 74 -23.68 -6.69 4.76
C LEU A 74 -23.88 -8.13 5.23
N ARG A 75 -22.82 -8.84 5.61
CA ARG A 75 -22.82 -10.22 6.08
C ARG A 75 -23.31 -11.25 5.05
N SER A 76 -23.16 -10.95 3.77
CA SER A 76 -23.45 -11.89 2.70
C SER A 76 -22.26 -12.83 2.47
N THR A 77 -22.51 -14.12 2.49
CA THR A 77 -21.48 -15.14 2.19
C THR A 77 -21.41 -15.47 0.70
N HIS A 78 -22.31 -14.90 -0.11
CA HIS A 78 -22.44 -15.24 -1.53
C HIS A 78 -21.14 -15.02 -2.33
N ALA A 79 -20.40 -13.97 -2.04
CA ALA A 79 -19.17 -13.61 -2.74
C ALA A 79 -17.91 -13.83 -1.89
N LEU A 80 -17.98 -14.62 -0.81
CA LEU A 80 -16.87 -14.77 0.13
C LEU A 80 -15.61 -15.34 -0.54
N GLN A 81 -15.77 -16.37 -1.36
CA GLN A 81 -14.63 -16.96 -2.07
C GLN A 81 -14.02 -16.00 -3.08
N GLU A 82 -14.85 -15.31 -3.87
CA GLU A 82 -14.40 -14.31 -4.84
C GLU A 82 -13.68 -13.15 -4.16
N ALA A 83 -14.13 -12.74 -2.97
CA ALA A 83 -13.45 -11.72 -2.17
C ALA A 83 -12.04 -12.15 -1.73
N TRP A 84 -11.87 -13.40 -1.28
CA TRP A 84 -10.57 -13.95 -0.93
C TRP A 84 -9.63 -14.06 -2.14
N GLU A 85 -10.14 -14.50 -3.28
CA GLU A 85 -9.39 -14.58 -4.53
C GLU A 85 -8.94 -13.18 -4.99
N THR A 86 -9.85 -12.20 -4.95
CA THR A 86 -9.55 -10.80 -5.26
C THR A 86 -8.47 -10.24 -4.32
N ALA A 87 -8.58 -10.48 -3.02
CA ALA A 87 -7.60 -10.05 -2.04
C ALA A 87 -6.23 -10.72 -2.26
N ALA A 88 -6.20 -12.01 -2.61
CA ALA A 88 -4.97 -12.72 -2.91
C ALA A 88 -4.29 -12.16 -4.18
N CYS A 89 -5.04 -11.93 -5.24
CA CYS A 89 -4.54 -11.32 -6.48
C CYS A 89 -4.02 -9.91 -6.23
N TYR A 90 -4.77 -9.09 -5.49
CA TYR A 90 -4.34 -7.74 -5.14
C TYR A 90 -3.03 -7.74 -4.32
N ARG A 91 -2.92 -8.63 -3.33
CA ARG A 91 -1.71 -8.78 -2.52
C ARG A 91 -0.48 -9.17 -3.37
N GLN A 92 -0.67 -10.06 -4.36
CA GLN A 92 0.38 -10.40 -5.32
C GLN A 92 0.78 -9.20 -6.18
N ALA A 93 -0.18 -8.38 -6.63
CA ALA A 93 0.11 -7.15 -7.36
C ALA A 93 0.92 -6.15 -6.53
N VAL A 94 0.60 -5.98 -5.24
CA VAL A 94 1.39 -5.14 -4.31
C VAL A 94 2.83 -5.66 -4.18
N ILE A 95 3.03 -6.97 -3.98
CA ILE A 95 4.37 -7.58 -3.91
C ILE A 95 5.15 -7.36 -5.21
N ALA A 96 4.50 -7.53 -6.35
CA ALA A 96 5.10 -7.26 -7.66
C ALA A 96 5.47 -5.78 -7.81
N GLY A 97 4.59 -4.87 -7.36
CA GLY A 97 4.84 -3.43 -7.34
C GLY A 97 6.05 -3.04 -6.49
N ILE A 98 6.18 -3.61 -5.27
CA ILE A 98 7.34 -3.36 -4.40
C ILE A 98 8.63 -3.85 -5.06
N ARG A 99 8.63 -5.07 -5.61
CA ARG A 99 9.80 -5.64 -6.29
C ARG A 99 10.18 -4.91 -7.58
N GLY A 100 9.19 -4.38 -8.28
CA GLY A 100 9.35 -3.65 -9.53
C GLY A 100 9.53 -2.14 -9.37
N ALA A 101 9.48 -1.61 -8.15
CA ALA A 101 9.61 -0.19 -7.89
C ALA A 101 10.98 0.34 -8.34
N ARG A 102 10.96 1.32 -9.23
CA ARG A 102 12.17 1.94 -9.80
C ARG A 102 12.33 3.34 -9.25
N ARG A 103 13.43 3.60 -8.51
CA ARG A 103 13.75 4.96 -8.07
C ARG A 103 14.05 5.85 -9.27
N ARG A 104 13.46 7.04 -9.31
CA ARG A 104 13.53 7.98 -10.44
C ARG A 104 14.30 9.26 -10.13
N ASP A 105 14.60 9.52 -8.87
CA ASP A 105 15.38 10.70 -8.48
C ASP A 105 16.31 10.36 -7.32
N GLU A 106 17.49 11.01 -7.28
CA GLU A 106 18.50 10.78 -6.24
C GLU A 106 18.28 11.68 -5.02
N ARG A 107 17.67 12.85 -5.20
CA ARG A 107 17.45 13.85 -4.14
C ARG A 107 16.25 13.51 -3.28
N ILE A 108 15.19 12.98 -3.89
CA ILE A 108 13.97 12.59 -3.20
C ILE A 108 13.64 11.10 -3.43
N ALA A 109 12.93 10.50 -2.49
CA ALA A 109 12.49 9.11 -2.61
C ALA A 109 11.26 9.01 -3.54
N LEU A 110 11.48 9.25 -4.84
CA LEU A 110 10.50 9.14 -5.89
C LEU A 110 10.63 7.81 -6.63
N PHE A 111 9.58 7.00 -6.59
CA PHE A 111 9.52 5.69 -7.22
C PHE A 111 8.43 5.62 -8.28
N GLU A 112 8.66 4.80 -9.29
CA GLU A 112 7.68 4.48 -10.31
C GLU A 112 7.38 2.98 -10.29
N VAL A 113 6.09 2.66 -10.42
CA VAL A 113 5.55 1.30 -10.52
C VAL A 113 4.71 1.16 -11.79
N ASP A 114 4.61 -0.05 -12.32
CA ASP A 114 3.87 -0.29 -13.56
C ASP A 114 2.34 -0.22 -13.34
N ASP A 115 1.85 -0.60 -12.16
CA ASP A 115 0.42 -0.61 -11.81
C ASP A 115 0.09 0.51 -10.82
N GLY A 116 -0.67 1.51 -11.29
CA GLY A 116 -1.13 2.61 -10.45
C GLY A 116 -2.15 2.24 -9.38
N SER A 117 -2.75 1.05 -9.43
CA SER A 117 -3.71 0.60 -8.42
C SER A 117 -3.05 0.27 -7.07
N VAL A 118 -1.75 -0.05 -7.08
CA VAL A 118 -1.00 -0.47 -5.88
C VAL A 118 -0.12 0.64 -5.28
N THR A 119 -0.11 1.85 -5.86
CA THR A 119 0.79 2.94 -5.41
C THR A 119 0.69 3.24 -3.92
N SER A 120 -0.51 3.15 -3.33
CA SER A 120 -0.74 3.42 -1.91
C SER A 120 -0.01 2.42 -1.00
N ASP A 121 -0.16 1.13 -1.29
CA ASP A 121 0.43 0.08 -0.46
C ASP A 121 1.94 -0.05 -0.70
N VAL A 122 2.38 0.18 -1.94
CA VAL A 122 3.82 0.29 -2.25
C VAL A 122 4.45 1.47 -1.52
N ALA A 123 3.78 2.63 -1.48
CA ALA A 123 4.27 3.79 -0.74
C ALA A 123 4.34 3.53 0.77
N ASP A 124 3.35 2.82 1.34
CA ASP A 124 3.39 2.39 2.74
C ASP A 124 4.56 1.44 3.02
N ALA A 125 4.76 0.44 2.17
CA ALA A 125 5.86 -0.51 2.34
C ALA A 125 7.22 0.19 2.25
N LEU A 126 7.45 1.02 1.22
CA LEU A 126 8.72 1.72 1.03
C LEU A 126 9.00 2.76 2.13
N ALA A 127 7.97 3.41 2.67
CA ALA A 127 8.13 4.38 3.75
C ALA A 127 8.41 3.71 5.11
N ASN A 128 7.95 2.47 5.31
CA ASN A 128 8.15 1.74 6.57
C ASN A 128 9.47 0.94 6.59
N ASP A 129 9.86 0.35 5.46
CA ASP A 129 11.02 -0.55 5.38
C ASP A 129 12.34 0.18 5.12
N LEU A 130 12.29 1.25 4.35
CA LEU A 130 13.48 2.04 4.09
C LEU A 130 13.61 3.11 5.17
N VAL A 131 14.78 3.19 5.82
CA VAL A 131 15.14 4.36 6.61
C VAL A 131 15.18 5.55 5.66
N GLN A 132 14.05 6.22 5.50
CA GLN A 132 13.93 7.38 4.64
C GLN A 132 14.13 8.63 5.47
N ASP A 133 15.09 9.44 5.06
CA ASP A 133 15.34 10.77 5.66
C ASP A 133 14.34 11.81 5.12
N GLY A 134 13.44 11.41 4.23
CA GLY A 134 12.48 12.28 3.56
C GLY A 134 11.16 11.61 3.17
N PRO A 135 10.24 12.39 2.57
CA PRO A 135 8.97 11.85 2.11
C PRO A 135 9.18 10.89 0.93
N VAL A 136 8.35 9.85 0.89
CA VAL A 136 8.30 8.85 -0.20
C VAL A 136 7.14 9.15 -1.13
N PHE A 137 7.41 9.15 -2.43
CA PHE A 137 6.43 9.31 -3.49
C PHE A 137 6.44 8.10 -4.41
N VAL A 138 5.28 7.58 -4.74
CA VAL A 138 5.12 6.47 -5.69
C VAL A 138 4.13 6.89 -6.76
N ILE A 139 4.55 6.78 -8.04
CA ILE A 139 3.74 7.10 -9.21
C ILE A 139 3.52 5.81 -10.00
N GLY A 140 2.30 5.56 -10.43
CA GLY A 140 1.96 4.42 -11.28
C GLY A 140 0.84 4.74 -12.26
N GLN A 141 0.91 4.15 -13.46
CA GLN A 141 -0.10 4.35 -14.49
C GLN A 141 -1.37 3.56 -14.19
N ARG A 142 -2.53 4.18 -14.40
CA ARG A 142 -3.85 3.58 -14.28
C ARG A 142 -4.74 4.04 -15.44
N GLY A 143 -4.72 3.27 -16.53
CA GLY A 143 -5.42 3.66 -17.76
C GLY A 143 -4.86 4.96 -18.35
N SER A 144 -5.71 5.97 -18.57
CA SER A 144 -5.33 7.30 -19.08
C SER A 144 -4.78 8.25 -18.02
N HIS A 145 -4.73 7.82 -16.76
CA HIS A 145 -4.28 8.63 -15.63
C HIS A 145 -3.09 7.98 -14.95
N CYS A 146 -2.40 8.76 -14.14
CA CYS A 146 -1.42 8.27 -13.18
C CYS A 146 -1.92 8.53 -11.75
N SER A 147 -1.82 7.50 -10.92
CA SER A 147 -2.03 7.59 -9.48
C SER A 147 -0.71 7.92 -8.82
N VAL A 148 -0.75 8.86 -7.88
CA VAL A 148 0.41 9.23 -7.06
C VAL A 148 0.05 9.02 -5.60
N SER A 149 0.93 8.39 -4.86
CA SER A 149 0.81 8.23 -3.41
C SER A 149 2.03 8.77 -2.71
N ALA A 150 1.82 9.54 -1.65
CA ALA A 150 2.87 10.17 -0.86
C ALA A 150 2.76 9.77 0.61
N ARG A 151 3.92 9.54 1.24
CA ARG A 151 4.07 9.24 2.66
C ARG A 151 5.18 10.07 3.26
N CYS A 152 4.93 10.66 4.42
CA CYS A 152 5.91 11.44 5.16
C CYS A 152 6.23 10.74 6.49
N PRO A 153 7.51 10.41 6.76
CA PRO A 153 7.90 9.81 8.02
C PRO A 153 7.69 10.76 9.21
N PRO A 154 7.62 10.23 10.44
CA PRO A 154 7.58 11.04 11.65
C PRO A 154 8.78 11.99 11.76
N GLY A 155 8.55 13.23 12.19
CA GLY A 155 9.62 14.20 12.44
C GLY A 155 9.90 15.17 11.29
N ILE A 156 9.31 14.95 10.12
CA ILE A 156 9.41 15.88 8.99
C ILE A 156 8.17 16.79 8.98
N ASP A 157 8.41 18.10 8.97
CA ASP A 157 7.36 19.12 8.89
C ASP A 157 7.06 19.46 7.43
N LEU A 158 6.34 18.55 6.77
CA LEU A 158 5.86 18.71 5.40
C LEU A 158 4.39 18.32 5.33
N ASP A 159 3.56 19.26 4.91
CA ASP A 159 2.14 19.01 4.67
C ASP A 159 1.90 18.42 3.27
N LEU A 160 1.83 17.09 3.23
CA LEU A 160 1.60 16.36 1.98
C LEU A 160 0.23 16.66 1.36
N GLU A 161 -0.79 16.98 2.17
CA GLU A 161 -2.12 17.32 1.66
C GLU A 161 -2.06 18.58 0.81
N VAL A 162 -1.47 19.65 1.36
CA VAL A 162 -1.30 20.93 0.67
C VAL A 162 -0.42 20.76 -0.57
N LEU A 163 0.70 20.05 -0.42
CA LEU A 163 1.64 19.80 -1.51
C LEU A 163 0.96 19.09 -2.69
N MET A 164 0.31 17.93 -2.42
CA MET A 164 -0.30 17.11 -3.46
C MET A 164 -1.47 17.81 -4.13
N ARG A 165 -2.30 18.55 -3.37
CA ARG A 165 -3.40 19.34 -3.92
C ARG A 165 -2.89 20.45 -4.85
N THR A 166 -1.83 21.16 -4.43
CA THR A 166 -1.28 22.28 -5.20
C THR A 166 -0.67 21.80 -6.51
N ILE A 167 0.22 20.81 -6.46
CA ILE A 167 0.94 20.31 -7.64
C ILE A 167 -0.02 19.59 -8.59
N ALA A 168 -0.93 18.75 -8.09
CA ALA A 168 -1.89 18.07 -8.92
C ALA A 168 -2.83 19.08 -9.62
N GLY A 169 -3.28 20.12 -8.90
CA GLY A 169 -4.08 21.19 -9.46
C GLY A 169 -3.37 21.95 -10.58
N ALA A 170 -2.08 22.26 -10.42
CA ALA A 170 -1.26 22.89 -11.46
C ALA A 170 -1.11 21.99 -12.72
N CYS A 171 -1.19 20.66 -12.55
CA CYS A 171 -1.18 19.68 -13.64
C CYS A 171 -2.58 19.37 -14.21
N GLY A 172 -3.64 20.08 -13.78
CA GLY A 172 -5.01 19.80 -14.21
C GLY A 172 -5.63 18.54 -13.62
N GLY A 173 -5.01 17.98 -12.58
CA GLY A 173 -5.45 16.80 -11.83
C GLY A 173 -6.13 17.17 -10.52
N GLN A 174 -6.27 16.18 -9.66
CA GLN A 174 -6.83 16.30 -8.31
C GLN A 174 -5.89 15.67 -7.30
N GLY A 175 -5.66 16.35 -6.18
CA GLY A 175 -4.85 15.86 -5.08
C GLY A 175 -5.47 16.18 -3.73
N GLY A 176 -5.05 15.45 -2.70
CA GLY A 176 -5.54 15.64 -1.34
C GLY A 176 -5.13 14.50 -0.42
N GLY A 177 -5.63 14.54 0.81
CA GLY A 177 -5.33 13.52 1.81
C GLY A 177 -5.23 14.10 3.21
N HIS A 178 -4.19 13.73 3.91
CA HIS A 178 -3.86 14.20 5.25
C HIS A 178 -2.41 14.67 5.28
N HIS A 179 -2.04 15.40 6.33
CA HIS A 179 -0.70 15.96 6.53
C HIS A 179 0.45 14.99 6.21
N ARG A 180 0.34 13.71 6.59
CA ARG A 180 1.41 12.70 6.41
C ARG A 180 1.12 11.65 5.34
N ARG A 181 -0.09 11.60 4.81
CA ARG A 181 -0.55 10.62 3.83
C ARG A 181 -1.44 11.32 2.82
N ALA A 182 -0.96 11.50 1.61
CA ALA A 182 -1.71 12.16 0.56
C ALA A 182 -1.55 11.42 -0.76
N GLY A 183 -2.37 11.79 -1.72
CA GLY A 183 -2.31 11.22 -3.07
C GLY A 183 -2.79 12.22 -4.11
N ALA A 184 -2.58 11.86 -5.35
CA ALA A 184 -3.09 12.61 -6.49
C ALA A 184 -3.48 11.68 -7.64
N LEU A 185 -4.38 12.18 -8.48
CA LEU A 185 -4.73 11.61 -9.77
C LEU A 185 -4.47 12.69 -10.83
N ILE A 186 -3.57 12.39 -11.76
CA ILE A 186 -3.13 13.30 -12.82
C ILE A 186 -3.25 12.64 -14.19
N GLY A 187 -3.29 13.43 -15.25
CA GLY A 187 -3.23 12.90 -16.61
C GLY A 187 -1.87 12.22 -16.88
N ALA A 188 -1.87 11.12 -17.63
CA ALA A 188 -0.63 10.42 -17.96
C ALA A 188 0.34 11.31 -18.79
N ASP A 189 -0.17 12.26 -19.53
CA ASP A 189 0.57 13.26 -20.31
C ASP A 189 1.20 14.38 -19.45
N THR A 190 0.77 14.51 -18.19
CA THR A 190 1.26 15.56 -17.27
C THR A 190 2.26 15.06 -16.23
N VAL A 191 2.64 13.78 -16.27
CA VAL A 191 3.53 13.13 -15.27
C VAL A 191 4.88 13.84 -15.17
N ASP A 192 5.50 14.20 -16.28
CA ASP A 192 6.82 14.85 -16.26
C ASP A 192 6.75 16.26 -15.67
N ARG A 193 5.66 16.99 -15.95
CA ARG A 193 5.40 18.27 -15.31
C ARG A 193 5.19 18.09 -13.80
N PHE A 194 4.41 17.11 -13.38
CA PHE A 194 4.18 16.82 -11.98
C PHE A 194 5.52 16.51 -11.25
N ARG A 195 6.40 15.72 -11.87
CA ARG A 195 7.74 15.41 -11.31
C ARG A 195 8.58 16.67 -11.14
N GLN A 196 8.59 17.54 -12.13
CA GLN A 196 9.33 18.79 -12.07
C GLN A 196 8.82 19.69 -10.93
N GLU A 197 7.53 19.94 -10.86
CA GLU A 197 6.90 20.74 -9.78
C GLU A 197 7.19 20.14 -8.39
N LEU A 198 7.17 18.79 -8.29
CA LEU A 198 7.50 18.10 -7.04
C LEU A 198 8.95 18.33 -6.61
N LEU A 199 9.91 18.25 -7.55
CA LEU A 199 11.32 18.48 -7.30
C LEU A 199 11.64 19.94 -6.94
N GLU A 200 10.86 20.89 -7.45
CA GLU A 200 10.99 22.31 -7.12
C GLU A 200 10.38 22.63 -5.74
N ALA A 201 9.31 21.92 -5.36
CA ALA A 201 8.62 22.18 -4.09
C ALA A 201 9.31 21.57 -2.87
N ILE A 202 10.16 20.54 -3.05
CA ILE A 202 10.89 19.89 -1.96
C ILE A 202 12.34 20.35 -1.98
N PRO A 203 12.75 21.17 -0.99
CA PRO A 203 14.14 21.59 -0.89
C PRO A 203 15.07 20.38 -0.65
N ALA A 204 16.27 20.45 -1.24
CA ALA A 204 17.30 19.42 -1.09
C ALA A 204 17.86 19.36 0.34
#